data_1dc878680a27372740723b8572a147d9
#
_entry.id   1dc878680a27372740723b8572a147d9
#
_cell.length_a   1.000
_cell.length_b   1.000
_cell.length_c   1.000
_cell.angle_alpha   90.00
_cell.angle_beta   90.00
_cell.angle_gamma   90.00
#
_symmetry.space_group_name_H-M   'P 1'
#
loop_
_entity.id
_entity.type
_entity.pdbx_description
1 polymer ?
#
loop_
_entity_poly.entity_id
_entity_poly.type
_entity_poly.pdbx_seq_one_letter_code
_entity_poly.pdbx_strand_id
1 'polypeptide(L)'
;MLTSLAWGLAPILFKLGLKAEVSNLFALMVHNLSAFLLASLLFFTLGEPLKVGLRELVFISFGGMLSGFLGLFFYFEAVRHGKVSIVAPIASTSPLWSVLFAYVLLGEGLNLQKLVGVLLIVLGITLLSLSKQ
;
A
#
# COMPACT_ATOMS: atom_id res chain seq x y z
N MET A 1 12.16 4.01 -7.55
CA MET A 1 12.37 5.27 -6.79
C MET A 1 11.16 6.19 -6.80
N LEU A 2 10.50 6.48 -7.93
CA LEU A 2 9.29 7.33 -7.96
C LEU A 2 8.14 6.79 -7.09
N THR A 3 7.93 5.47 -7.11
CA THR A 3 6.92 4.80 -6.28
C THR A 3 7.16 5.03 -4.78
N SER A 4 8.41 4.90 -4.32
CA SER A 4 8.74 5.11 -2.90
C SER A 4 8.60 6.57 -2.47
N LEU A 5 8.87 7.51 -3.37
CA LEU A 5 8.62 8.94 -3.14
C LEU A 5 7.12 9.23 -2.98
N ALA A 6 6.30 8.73 -3.92
CA ALA A 6 4.85 8.89 -3.86
C ALA A 6 4.27 8.26 -2.58
N TRP A 7 4.67 7.03 -2.26
CA TRP A 7 4.24 6.34 -1.03
C TRP A 7 4.81 6.96 0.25
N GLY A 8 5.94 7.68 0.19
CA GLY A 8 6.48 8.43 1.32
C GLY A 8 5.72 9.73 1.60
N LEU A 9 5.23 10.41 0.55
CA LEU A 9 4.47 11.65 0.69
C LEU A 9 2.99 11.40 1.04
N ALA A 10 2.38 10.35 0.49
CA ALA A 10 0.96 10.05 0.67
C ALA A 10 0.51 10.00 2.14
N PRO A 11 1.24 9.37 3.09
CA PRO A 11 0.87 9.36 4.50
C PRO A 11 0.74 10.74 5.14
N ILE A 12 1.56 11.69 4.71
CA ILE A 12 1.51 13.08 5.19
C ILE A 12 0.19 13.72 4.75
N LEU A 13 -0.17 13.54 3.48
CA LEU A 13 -1.43 14.06 2.93
C LEU A 13 -2.64 13.40 3.60
N PHE A 14 -2.58 12.09 3.84
CA PHE A 14 -3.63 11.38 4.59
C PHE A 14 -3.77 11.94 6.00
N LYS A 15 -2.67 12.14 6.73
CA LYS A 15 -2.72 12.71 8.09
C LYS A 15 -3.34 14.10 8.10
N LEU A 16 -3.06 14.93 7.10
CA LEU A 16 -3.64 16.27 6.98
C LEU A 16 -5.13 16.22 6.61
N GLY A 17 -5.55 15.24 5.81
CA GLY A 17 -6.94 15.07 5.37
C GLY A 17 -7.84 14.32 6.36
N LEU A 18 -7.29 13.39 7.13
CA LEU A 18 -8.03 12.55 8.08
C LEU A 18 -8.26 13.27 9.42
N LYS A 19 -9.00 14.36 9.39
CA LYS A 19 -9.46 15.04 10.61
C LYS A 19 -10.56 14.22 11.31
N ALA A 20 -10.82 14.51 12.59
CA ALA A 20 -11.73 13.73 13.44
C ALA A 20 -13.14 13.52 12.84
N GLU A 21 -13.64 14.49 12.08
CA GLU A 21 -14.98 14.47 11.49
C GLU A 21 -15.08 13.67 10.18
N VAL A 22 -13.95 13.36 9.52
CA VAL A 22 -13.95 12.62 8.25
C VAL A 22 -13.97 11.13 8.52
N SER A 23 -15.01 10.42 8.10
CA SER A 23 -15.06 8.96 8.24
C SER A 23 -14.01 8.27 7.34
N ASN A 24 -13.46 7.15 7.78
CA ASN A 24 -12.50 6.37 6.99
C ASN A 24 -13.11 5.87 5.68
N LEU A 25 -14.39 5.49 5.70
CA LEU A 25 -15.09 5.05 4.48
C LEU A 25 -15.24 6.18 3.46
N PHE A 26 -15.57 7.39 3.91
CA PHE A 26 -15.64 8.54 3.01
C PHE A 26 -14.26 8.89 2.44
N ALA A 27 -13.23 8.89 3.27
CA ALA A 27 -11.86 9.12 2.83
C ALA A 27 -11.40 8.07 1.79
N LEU A 28 -11.77 6.80 1.99
CA LEU A 28 -11.51 5.72 1.01
C LEU A 28 -12.26 5.94 -0.31
N MET A 29 -13.51 6.37 -0.25
CA MET A 29 -14.28 6.69 -1.47
C MET A 29 -13.59 7.80 -2.25
N VAL A 30 -13.20 8.89 -1.61
CA VAL A 30 -12.49 10.01 -2.25
C VAL A 30 -11.15 9.56 -2.81
N HIS A 31 -10.37 8.80 -2.06
CA HIS A 31 -9.08 8.27 -2.50
C HIS A 31 -9.22 7.39 -3.74
N ASN A 32 -10.10 6.38 -3.70
CA ASN A 32 -10.29 5.45 -4.81
C ASN A 32 -10.91 6.14 -6.04
N LEU A 33 -11.84 7.07 -5.84
CA LEU A 33 -12.43 7.83 -6.92
C LEU A 33 -11.41 8.72 -7.63
N SER A 34 -10.57 9.45 -6.89
CA SER A 34 -9.54 10.30 -7.48
C SER A 34 -8.52 9.48 -8.28
N ALA A 35 -8.10 8.31 -7.76
CA ALA A 35 -7.22 7.38 -8.46
C ALA A 35 -7.88 6.82 -9.73
N PHE A 36 -9.15 6.43 -9.64
CA PHE A 36 -9.93 5.94 -10.78
C PHE A 36 -10.08 7.01 -11.88
N LEU A 37 -10.41 8.24 -11.52
CA LEU A 37 -10.57 9.34 -12.48
C LEU A 37 -9.26 9.64 -13.19
N LEU A 38 -8.14 9.69 -12.46
CA LEU A 38 -6.82 9.91 -13.05
C LEU A 38 -6.42 8.77 -13.98
N ALA A 39 -6.61 7.52 -13.54
CA ALA A 39 -6.31 6.34 -14.35
C ALA A 39 -7.16 6.31 -15.63
N SER A 40 -8.47 6.61 -15.51
CA SER A 40 -9.39 6.69 -16.67
C SER A 40 -8.98 7.78 -17.65
N LEU A 41 -8.65 8.96 -17.14
CA LEU A 41 -8.17 10.07 -18.00
C LEU A 41 -6.94 9.64 -18.80
N LEU A 42 -5.94 9.06 -18.14
CA LEU A 42 -4.72 8.60 -18.80
C LEU A 42 -4.98 7.46 -19.78
N PHE A 43 -5.82 6.50 -19.41
CA PHE A 43 -6.20 5.38 -20.27
C PHE A 43 -6.80 5.85 -21.59
N PHE A 44 -7.75 6.77 -21.55
CA PHE A 44 -8.39 7.30 -22.76
C PHE A 44 -7.50 8.26 -23.55
N THR A 45 -6.67 9.07 -22.88
CA THR A 45 -5.78 10.01 -23.58
C THR A 45 -4.60 9.31 -24.25
N LEU A 46 -4.10 8.21 -23.66
CA LEU A 46 -3.01 7.41 -24.24
C LEU A 46 -3.50 6.38 -25.26
N GLY A 47 -4.81 6.17 -25.38
CA GLY A 47 -5.40 5.23 -26.32
C GLY A 47 -5.03 3.77 -26.04
N GLU A 48 -4.87 3.41 -24.76
CA GLU A 48 -4.51 2.05 -24.35
C GLU A 48 -5.58 1.03 -24.76
N PRO A 49 -5.20 -0.16 -25.28
CA PRO A 49 -6.17 -1.15 -25.72
C PRO A 49 -6.86 -1.83 -24.54
N LEU A 50 -8.17 -1.90 -24.56
CA LEU A 50 -8.98 -2.68 -23.61
C LEU A 50 -8.89 -4.18 -23.97
N LYS A 51 -7.80 -4.83 -23.54
CA LYS A 51 -7.59 -6.27 -23.73
C LYS A 51 -7.38 -6.92 -22.37
N VAL A 52 -8.42 -7.49 -21.81
CA VAL A 52 -8.37 -8.18 -20.52
C VAL A 52 -9.25 -9.42 -20.55
N GLY A 53 -8.74 -10.56 -20.07
CA GLY A 53 -9.54 -11.77 -19.84
C GLY A 53 -10.26 -11.71 -18.50
N LEU A 54 -11.25 -12.58 -18.33
CA LEU A 54 -12.02 -12.65 -17.07
C LEU A 54 -11.12 -12.99 -15.87
N ARG A 55 -10.16 -13.87 -16.07
CA ARG A 55 -9.22 -14.30 -15.03
C ARG A 55 -8.39 -13.14 -14.52
N GLU A 56 -7.79 -12.37 -15.44
CA GLU A 56 -6.98 -11.20 -15.13
C GLU A 56 -7.80 -10.13 -14.42
N LEU A 57 -9.03 -9.90 -14.91
CA LEU A 57 -9.97 -8.95 -14.30
C LEU A 57 -10.28 -9.33 -12.84
N VAL A 58 -10.54 -10.61 -12.58
CA VAL A 58 -10.82 -11.11 -11.22
C VAL A 58 -9.61 -10.87 -10.31
N PHE A 59 -8.39 -11.27 -10.71
CA PHE A 59 -7.20 -11.09 -9.87
C PHE A 59 -6.87 -9.62 -9.62
N ILE A 60 -6.98 -8.76 -10.64
CA ILE A 60 -6.77 -7.32 -10.50
C ILE A 60 -7.81 -6.74 -9.54
N SER A 61 -9.08 -7.13 -9.66
CA SER A 61 -10.15 -6.64 -8.79
C SER A 61 -9.94 -7.06 -7.33
N PHE A 62 -9.62 -8.32 -7.08
CA PHE A 62 -9.30 -8.78 -5.71
C PHE A 62 -8.07 -8.08 -5.14
N GLY A 63 -7.00 -7.90 -5.93
CA GLY A 63 -5.82 -7.13 -5.54
C GLY A 63 -6.19 -5.68 -5.19
N GLY A 64 -7.04 -5.06 -5.99
CA GLY A 64 -7.58 -3.71 -5.73
C GLY A 64 -8.40 -3.63 -4.44
N MET A 65 -9.27 -4.63 -4.17
CA MET A 65 -10.03 -4.69 -2.91
C MET A 65 -9.11 -4.85 -1.70
N LEU A 66 -8.10 -5.71 -1.79
CA LEU A 66 -7.15 -5.92 -0.69
C LEU A 66 -6.29 -4.68 -0.43
N SER A 67 -5.76 -4.05 -1.47
CA SER A 67 -4.87 -2.89 -1.32
C SER A 67 -5.64 -1.57 -1.17
N GLY A 68 -6.61 -1.33 -2.05
CA GLY A 68 -7.34 -0.06 -2.14
C GLY A 68 -8.47 0.10 -1.13
N PHE A 69 -8.98 -1.00 -0.57
CA PHE A 69 -10.02 -0.93 0.47
C PHE A 69 -9.47 -1.43 1.81
N LEU A 70 -9.21 -2.72 1.96
CA LEU A 70 -8.90 -3.34 3.25
C LEU A 70 -7.59 -2.78 3.83
N GLY A 71 -6.53 -2.76 3.04
CA GLY A 71 -5.23 -2.24 3.47
C GLY A 71 -5.28 -0.76 3.85
N LEU A 72 -5.90 0.06 3.01
CA LEU A 72 -6.04 1.50 3.28
C LEU A 72 -7.01 1.80 4.42
N PHE A 73 -8.06 1.00 4.64
CA PHE A 73 -8.96 1.19 5.77
C PHE A 73 -8.21 1.11 7.10
N PHE A 74 -7.45 0.04 7.31
CA PHE A 74 -6.61 -0.10 8.51
C PHE A 74 -5.48 0.92 8.57
N TYR A 75 -4.92 1.27 7.41
CA TYR A 75 -3.87 2.28 7.35
C TYR A 75 -4.39 3.66 7.74
N PHE A 76 -5.55 4.08 7.27
CA PHE A 76 -6.18 5.36 7.62
C PHE A 76 -6.49 5.42 9.12
N GLU A 77 -7.00 4.32 9.69
CA GLU A 77 -7.23 4.22 11.12
C GLU A 77 -5.94 4.39 11.92
N ALA A 78 -4.89 3.70 11.52
CA ALA A 78 -3.58 3.81 12.15
C ALA A 78 -2.98 5.22 12.05
N VAL A 79 -3.05 5.84 10.85
CA VAL A 79 -2.53 7.21 10.62
C VAL A 79 -3.34 8.24 11.40
N ARG A 80 -4.65 8.05 11.57
CA ARG A 80 -5.51 8.94 12.35
C ARG A 80 -5.04 9.06 13.78
N HIS A 81 -4.76 7.95 14.43
CA HIS A 81 -4.43 7.87 15.84
C HIS A 81 -2.93 7.85 16.13
N GLY A 82 -2.11 7.44 15.16
CA GLY A 82 -0.66 7.30 15.32
C GLY A 82 0.16 8.45 14.73
N LYS A 83 1.46 8.45 15.09
CA LYS A 83 2.45 9.30 14.42
C LYS A 83 2.81 8.67 13.06
N VAL A 84 2.78 9.47 11.99
CA VAL A 84 3.10 8.99 10.63
C VAL A 84 4.50 8.40 10.55
N SER A 85 5.46 8.99 11.27
CA SER A 85 6.85 8.50 11.37
C SER A 85 6.99 7.07 11.93
N ILE A 86 5.97 6.58 12.62
CA ILE A 86 5.90 5.21 13.16
C ILE A 86 5.00 4.34 12.30
N VAL A 87 3.81 4.82 11.97
CA VAL A 87 2.80 4.05 11.23
C VAL A 87 3.28 3.68 9.83
N ALA A 88 3.89 4.64 9.10
CA ALA A 88 4.34 4.39 7.75
C ALA A 88 5.48 3.34 7.67
N PRO A 89 6.54 3.38 8.50
CA PRO A 89 7.51 2.30 8.57
C PRO A 89 6.90 0.94 8.93
N ILE A 90 5.97 0.87 9.90
CA ILE A 90 5.31 -0.40 10.25
C ILE A 90 4.52 -0.95 9.06
N ALA A 91 3.76 -0.13 8.35
CA ALA A 91 3.07 -0.53 7.13
C ALA A 91 4.04 -0.99 6.03
N SER A 92 5.27 -0.48 6.03
CA SER A 92 6.34 -0.88 5.10
C SER A 92 6.95 -2.25 5.42
N THR A 93 6.41 -3.03 6.37
CA THR A 93 6.76 -4.46 6.54
C THR A 93 6.16 -5.36 5.44
N SER A 94 5.36 -4.83 4.54
CA SER A 94 4.75 -5.56 3.43
C SER A 94 5.72 -6.43 2.60
N PRO A 95 7.01 -6.09 2.39
CA PRO A 95 7.95 -6.99 1.71
C PRO A 95 8.13 -8.36 2.41
N LEU A 96 8.00 -8.42 3.74
CA LEU A 96 8.02 -9.70 4.47
C LEU A 96 6.89 -10.63 3.99
N TRP A 97 5.67 -10.10 3.95
CA TRP A 97 4.51 -10.84 3.51
C TRP A 97 4.56 -11.17 2.02
N SER A 98 5.06 -10.23 1.20
CA SER A 98 5.22 -10.44 -0.24
C SER A 98 6.18 -11.59 -0.54
N VAL A 99 7.33 -11.67 0.14
CA VAL A 99 8.28 -12.77 -0.03
C VAL A 99 7.67 -14.11 0.42
N LEU A 100 6.95 -14.11 1.55
CA LEU A 100 6.28 -15.31 2.05
C LEU A 100 5.21 -15.81 1.06
N PHE A 101 4.33 -14.92 0.60
CA PHE A 101 3.27 -15.29 -0.34
C PHE A 101 3.81 -15.65 -1.73
N ALA A 102 4.85 -14.99 -2.20
CA ALA A 102 5.52 -15.36 -3.46
C ALA A 102 6.10 -16.78 -3.38
N TYR A 103 6.71 -17.14 -2.25
CA TYR A 103 7.19 -18.51 -2.02
C TYR A 103 6.05 -19.53 -2.01
N VAL A 104 4.99 -19.28 -1.21
CA VAL A 104 3.90 -20.25 -0.99
C VAL A 104 2.96 -20.35 -2.19
N LEU A 105 2.59 -19.22 -2.81
CA LEU A 105 1.55 -19.16 -3.84
C LEU A 105 2.10 -19.18 -5.27
N LEU A 106 3.29 -18.61 -5.49
CA LEU A 106 3.90 -18.54 -6.81
C LEU A 106 5.04 -19.55 -7.02
N GLY A 107 5.46 -20.27 -5.95
CA GLY A 107 6.57 -21.22 -6.01
C GLY A 107 7.93 -20.55 -6.23
N GLU A 108 8.06 -19.25 -5.92
CA GLU A 108 9.34 -18.56 -6.06
C GLU A 108 10.38 -19.07 -5.08
N GLY A 109 11.62 -19.26 -5.54
CA GLY A 109 12.71 -19.72 -4.68
C GLY A 109 13.05 -18.72 -3.56
N LEU A 110 13.18 -19.22 -2.33
CA LEU A 110 13.78 -18.49 -1.22
C LEU A 110 15.30 -18.69 -1.27
N ASN A 111 16.05 -17.60 -1.28
CA ASN A 111 17.49 -17.64 -1.11
C ASN A 111 17.90 -16.86 0.15
N LEU A 112 19.14 -17.08 0.60
CA LEU A 112 19.67 -16.46 1.80
C LEU A 112 19.63 -14.92 1.72
N GLN A 113 19.88 -14.35 0.54
CA GLN A 113 19.86 -12.90 0.34
C GLN A 113 18.46 -12.30 0.56
N LYS A 114 17.40 -12.96 0.05
CA LYS A 114 16.00 -12.54 0.30
C LYS A 114 15.68 -12.58 1.79
N LEU A 115 16.07 -13.65 2.49
CA LEU A 115 15.82 -13.80 3.93
C LEU A 115 16.56 -12.74 4.75
N VAL A 116 17.86 -12.53 4.48
CA VAL A 116 18.66 -11.50 5.17
C VAL A 116 18.09 -10.11 4.88
N GLY A 117 17.72 -9.80 3.64
CA GLY A 117 17.10 -8.53 3.28
C GLY A 117 15.82 -8.24 4.05
N VAL A 118 14.92 -9.23 4.13
CA VAL A 118 13.67 -9.12 4.91
C VAL A 118 13.96 -8.93 6.41
N LEU A 119 14.89 -9.68 6.97
CA LEU A 119 15.27 -9.52 8.38
C LEU A 119 15.82 -8.13 8.69
N LEU A 120 16.65 -7.57 7.81
CA LEU A 120 17.18 -6.22 7.98
C LEU A 120 16.08 -5.16 7.92
N ILE A 121 15.06 -5.32 7.05
CA ILE A 121 13.90 -4.44 7.01
C ILE A 121 13.15 -4.50 8.34
N VAL A 122 12.85 -5.70 8.85
CA VAL A 122 12.13 -5.88 10.12
C VAL A 122 12.91 -5.27 11.28
N LEU A 123 14.22 -5.51 11.35
CA LEU A 123 15.08 -4.93 12.39
C LEU A 123 15.09 -3.39 12.31
N GLY A 124 15.25 -2.83 11.11
CA GLY A 124 15.22 -1.38 10.91
C GLY A 124 13.90 -0.76 11.36
N ILE A 125 12.76 -1.37 11.02
CA ILE A 125 11.43 -0.90 11.41
C ILE A 125 11.23 -1.03 12.93
N THR A 126 11.71 -2.13 13.53
CA THR A 126 11.64 -2.32 15.00
C THR A 126 12.43 -1.22 15.71
N LEU A 127 13.64 -0.90 15.26
CA LEU A 127 14.43 0.20 15.82
C LEU A 127 13.70 1.55 15.69
N LEU A 128 13.09 1.82 14.54
CA LEU A 128 12.30 3.05 14.35
C LEU A 128 11.08 3.10 15.28
N SER A 129 10.40 1.97 15.50
CA SER A 129 9.24 1.90 16.39
C SER A 129 9.60 2.06 17.87
N LEU A 130 10.82 1.66 18.26
CA LEU A 130 11.34 1.80 19.64
C LEU A 130 11.95 3.18 19.90
N SER A 131 12.19 3.99 18.86
CA SER A 131 12.73 5.33 19.05
C SER A 131 11.75 6.20 19.84
N LYS A 132 12.09 6.54 21.07
CA LYS A 132 11.36 7.49 21.89
C LYS A 132 11.51 8.88 21.24
N GLN A 133 10.39 9.47 20.83
CA GLN A 133 10.32 10.89 20.47
C GLN A 133 9.78 11.69 21.66
#